data_986c768520f0a79c37197164152c43f3
#
_entry.id   986c768520f0a79c37197164152c43f3
#
_cell.length_a   1.000
_cell.length_b   1.000
_cell.length_c   1.000
_cell.angle_alpha   90.00
_cell.angle_beta   90.00
_cell.angle_gamma   90.00
#
_symmetry.space_group_name_H-M   'P 1'
#
loop_
_entity.id
_entity.type
_entity.pdbx_description
1 polymer ?
#
loop_
_entity_poly.entity_id
_entity_poly.type
_entity_poly.pdbx_seq_one_letter_code
_entity_poly.pdbx_strand_id
1 'polypeptide(L)'
;MSRNKANRQGSMDRVIRVKSWQEFKRLAINLKPESVVYNIEQNGLSPERELTCLRLIMPTQEVYYIFLDFPREDRLRETGIPIRKDRKGNRCIEDKEVIDFLKTQLERKDLTVCSYWTI
;
A
#
# COMPACT_ATOMS: atom_id res chain seq x y z
N MET A 1 22.25 -21.07 14.08
CA MET A 1 21.86 -20.70 13.56
C MET A 1 22.06 -19.78 13.18
N SER A 2 22.46 -19.26 12.86
CA SER A 2 22.30 -18.28 12.36
C SER A 2 21.76 -18.26 11.34
N ARG A 3 21.87 -18.97 10.74
CA ARG A 3 21.11 -18.90 9.85
C ARG A 3 20.08 -18.25 10.09
N ASN A 4 20.00 -17.94 11.11
CA ASN A 4 18.88 -17.50 11.38
C ASN A 4 18.67 -16.12 11.35
N LYS A 5 19.53 -15.24 10.91
CA LYS A 5 19.16 -13.91 10.78
C LYS A 5 18.12 -13.71 9.78
N ALA A 6 18.24 -14.31 8.61
CA ALA A 6 17.20 -14.19 7.62
C ALA A 6 15.91 -14.79 8.14
N ASN A 7 16.00 -15.87 8.87
CA ASN A 7 14.81 -16.48 9.41
C ASN A 7 14.15 -15.60 10.44
N ARG A 8 14.92 -14.93 11.25
CA ARG A 8 14.34 -14.05 12.22
C ARG A 8 13.68 -12.88 11.54
N GLN A 9 14.29 -12.36 10.49
CA GLN A 9 13.69 -11.29 9.77
C GLN A 9 12.38 -11.73 9.17
N GLY A 10 12.31 -12.92 8.60
CA GLY A 10 11.07 -13.44 8.08
C GLY A 10 10.02 -13.64 9.15
N SER A 11 10.44 -14.01 10.37
CA SER A 11 9.46 -14.23 11.43
C SER A 11 8.90 -12.92 11.97
N MET A 12 9.55 -11.79 11.68
CA MET A 12 9.03 -10.50 12.08
C MET A 12 8.08 -9.91 11.06
N ASP A 13 8.04 -10.47 9.86
CA ASP A 13 7.16 -9.96 8.82
C ASP A 13 5.80 -10.63 8.94
N ARG A 14 4.77 -9.89 8.58
CA ARG A 14 3.40 -10.37 8.61
C ARG A 14 2.74 -10.15 7.29
N VAL A 15 1.90 -11.08 6.88
CA VAL A 15 1.12 -10.94 5.66
C VAL A 15 -0.35 -10.92 6.05
N ILE A 16 -1.04 -9.87 5.68
CA ILE A 16 -2.43 -9.69 6.03
C ILE A 16 -3.21 -9.35 4.76
N ARG A 17 -4.37 -9.97 4.60
CA ARG A 17 -5.26 -9.67 3.49
C ARG A 17 -6.48 -8.97 4.04
N VAL A 18 -6.75 -7.77 3.53
CA VAL A 18 -7.91 -7.01 3.98
C VAL A 18 -8.99 -7.07 2.91
N LYS A 19 -10.22 -7.11 3.34
CA LYS A 19 -11.38 -7.29 2.47
C LYS A 19 -12.05 -5.98 2.11
N SER A 20 -11.60 -4.87 2.67
CA SER A 20 -12.13 -3.55 2.36
C SER A 20 -11.13 -2.49 2.74
N TRP A 21 -11.31 -1.29 2.19
CA TRP A 21 -10.45 -0.16 2.54
C TRP A 21 -10.63 0.23 4.01
N GLN A 22 -11.83 0.11 4.52
CA GLN A 22 -12.11 0.39 5.92
C GLN A 22 -11.29 -0.50 6.84
N GLU A 23 -11.20 -1.78 6.49
CA GLU A 23 -10.42 -2.73 7.27
C GLU A 23 -8.94 -2.34 7.27
N PHE A 24 -8.41 -1.93 6.12
CA PHE A 24 -7.04 -1.47 6.05
C PHE A 24 -6.82 -0.25 6.93
N LYS A 25 -7.70 0.75 6.85
CA LYS A 25 -7.53 1.97 7.62
C LYS A 25 -7.52 1.68 9.12
N ARG A 26 -8.43 0.84 9.55
CA ARG A 26 -8.51 0.51 10.97
C ARG A 26 -7.23 -0.16 11.45
N LEU A 27 -6.72 -1.07 10.64
CA LEU A 27 -5.48 -1.76 10.96
C LEU A 27 -4.30 -0.78 11.03
N ALA A 28 -4.16 0.07 10.04
CA ALA A 28 -3.04 1.00 9.97
C ALA A 28 -3.08 2.03 11.10
N ILE A 29 -4.26 2.53 11.43
CA ILE A 29 -4.40 3.49 12.51
C ILE A 29 -3.99 2.86 13.85
N ASN A 30 -4.34 1.60 14.05
CA ASN A 30 -3.99 0.91 15.29
C ASN A 30 -2.50 0.57 15.37
N LEU A 31 -1.89 0.22 14.26
CA LEU A 31 -0.48 -0.17 14.24
C LEU A 31 0.46 1.01 14.31
N LYS A 32 0.04 2.17 13.82
CA LYS A 32 0.86 3.39 13.82
C LYS A 32 2.23 3.19 13.17
N PRO A 33 2.27 2.85 11.89
CA PRO A 33 3.55 2.61 11.24
C PRO A 33 4.40 3.86 11.15
N GLU A 34 5.71 3.67 11.06
CA GLU A 34 6.64 4.76 10.84
C GLU A 34 6.60 5.21 9.38
N SER A 35 6.44 4.26 8.47
CA SER A 35 6.34 4.58 7.06
C SER A 35 5.44 3.59 6.34
N VAL A 36 4.97 4.00 5.17
CA VAL A 36 4.15 3.16 4.31
C VAL A 36 4.79 3.12 2.93
N VAL A 37 4.94 1.91 2.39
CA VAL A 37 5.44 1.72 1.04
C VAL A 37 4.30 1.10 0.25
N TYR A 38 3.92 1.73 -0.84
CA TYR A 38 2.81 1.24 -1.64
C TYR A 38 3.31 0.62 -2.94
N ASN A 39 2.50 -0.28 -3.49
CA ASN A 39 2.80 -0.93 -4.73
C ASN A 39 1.64 -0.73 -5.70
N ILE A 40 1.94 -0.24 -6.90
CA ILE A 40 0.95 -0.06 -7.94
C ILE A 40 1.32 -1.02 -9.06
N GLU A 41 0.38 -1.89 -9.42
CA GLU A 41 0.63 -2.88 -10.45
C GLU A 41 -0.31 -2.72 -11.61
N GLN A 42 0.20 -3.05 -12.79
CA GLN A 42 -0.62 -3.15 -13.98
C GLN A 42 -1.14 -4.57 -14.03
N ASN A 43 -2.45 -4.71 -14.16
CA ASN A 43 -3.09 -6.00 -14.05
C ASN A 43 -3.18 -6.70 -15.41
N GLY A 44 -2.38 -7.74 -15.61
CA GLY A 44 -2.43 -8.56 -16.80
C GLY A 44 -2.20 -7.75 -18.07
N LEU A 45 -3.09 -7.94 -19.04
CA LEU A 45 -3.01 -7.23 -20.31
C LEU A 45 -3.69 -5.87 -20.25
N SER A 46 -4.30 -5.53 -19.14
CA SER A 46 -4.96 -4.24 -18.99
C SER A 46 -3.92 -3.16 -18.78
N PRO A 47 -4.04 -2.01 -19.43
CA PRO A 47 -3.14 -0.89 -19.19
C PRO A 47 -3.44 -0.17 -17.88
N GLU A 48 -4.47 -0.55 -17.18
CA GLU A 48 -4.86 0.12 -15.96
C GLU A 48 -3.97 -0.27 -14.80
N ARG A 49 -3.68 0.72 -13.97
CA ARG A 49 -2.80 0.53 -12.81
C ARG A 49 -3.64 0.58 -11.54
N GLU A 50 -3.26 -0.22 -10.56
CA GLU A 50 -4.01 -0.33 -9.32
C GLU A 50 -3.11 -0.34 -8.12
N LEU A 51 -3.62 0.22 -7.04
CA LEU A 51 -2.97 0.08 -5.75
C LEU A 51 -3.34 -1.31 -5.23
N THR A 52 -2.37 -2.18 -5.07
CA THR A 52 -2.63 -3.58 -4.73
C THR A 52 -2.05 -4.02 -3.40
N CYS A 53 -0.95 -3.43 -2.99
CA CYS A 53 -0.27 -3.84 -1.77
C CYS A 53 0.31 -2.65 -1.04
N LEU A 54 0.21 -2.68 0.28
CA LEU A 54 0.79 -1.65 1.12
C LEU A 54 1.66 -2.33 2.16
N ARG A 55 2.84 -1.80 2.39
CA ARG A 55 3.73 -2.32 3.42
C ARG A 55 3.78 -1.29 4.54
N LEU A 56 3.45 -1.73 5.73
CA LEU A 56 3.53 -0.88 6.90
C LEU A 56 4.83 -1.22 7.62
N ILE A 57 5.73 -0.26 7.70
CA ILE A 57 7.03 -0.47 8.36
C ILE A 57 6.94 0.15 9.74
N MET A 58 7.12 -0.71 10.74
CA MET A 58 7.00 -0.31 12.13
C MET A 58 8.32 0.27 12.63
N PRO A 59 8.30 1.09 13.68
CA PRO A 59 9.54 1.57 14.31
C PRO A 59 10.45 0.43 14.76
N THR A 60 9.89 -0.74 15.00
CA THR A 60 10.65 -1.91 15.41
C THR A 60 11.31 -2.62 14.24
N GLN A 61 11.12 -2.12 13.00
CA GLN A 61 11.62 -2.74 11.78
C GLN A 61 10.74 -3.89 11.31
N GLU A 62 9.70 -4.23 12.04
CA GLU A 62 8.74 -5.23 11.61
C GLU A 62 7.97 -4.70 10.41
N VAL A 63 7.68 -5.55 9.43
CA VAL A 63 6.98 -5.15 8.22
C VAL A 63 5.67 -5.92 8.08
N TYR A 64 4.61 -5.18 7.85
CA TYR A 64 3.30 -5.78 7.59
C TYR A 64 2.99 -5.61 6.11
N TYR A 65 2.84 -6.71 5.39
CA TYR A 65 2.47 -6.70 3.99
C TYR A 65 0.95 -6.82 3.90
N ILE A 66 0.31 -5.73 3.51
CA ILE A 66 -1.15 -5.66 3.48
C ILE A 66 -1.62 -5.74 2.05
N PHE A 67 -2.31 -6.82 1.71
CA PHE A 67 -2.86 -6.98 0.37
C PHE A 67 -4.31 -6.53 0.36
N LEU A 68 -4.65 -5.68 -0.59
CA LEU A 68 -6.01 -5.17 -0.75
C LEU A 68 -6.81 -6.21 -1.54
N ASP A 69 -7.35 -7.19 -0.80
CA ASP A 69 -7.98 -8.37 -1.38
C ASP A 69 -9.47 -8.17 -1.58
N PHE A 70 -9.83 -7.22 -2.41
CA PHE A 70 -11.22 -6.96 -2.76
C PHE A 70 -11.31 -6.56 -4.24
N PRO A 71 -12.50 -6.65 -4.84
CA PRO A 71 -12.66 -6.44 -6.28
C PRO A 71 -12.10 -5.11 -6.76
N ARG A 72 -11.56 -5.11 -7.98
CA ARG A 72 -10.92 -3.94 -8.54
C ARG A 72 -11.82 -2.71 -8.54
N GLU A 73 -13.08 -2.85 -8.94
CA GLU A 73 -14.00 -1.73 -8.95
C GLU A 73 -14.21 -1.16 -7.55
N ASP A 74 -14.26 -2.04 -6.56
CA ASP A 74 -14.42 -1.60 -5.18
C ASP A 74 -13.18 -0.85 -4.71
N ARG A 75 -11.99 -1.33 -5.09
CA ARG A 75 -10.76 -0.62 -4.73
C ARG A 75 -10.76 0.79 -5.28
N LEU A 76 -11.11 0.94 -6.55
CA LEU A 76 -11.12 2.26 -7.19
C LEU A 76 -12.14 3.19 -6.55
N ARG A 77 -13.28 2.63 -6.17
CA ARG A 77 -14.33 3.44 -5.56
C ARG A 77 -14.00 3.79 -4.11
N GLU A 78 -13.53 2.81 -3.35
CA GLU A 78 -13.31 3.00 -1.92
C GLU A 78 -12.08 3.84 -1.61
N THR A 79 -11.04 3.75 -2.42
CA THR A 79 -9.85 4.55 -2.16
C THR A 79 -10.09 6.02 -2.47
N GLY A 80 -10.94 6.32 -3.46
CA GLY A 80 -11.16 7.71 -3.83
C GLY A 80 -9.96 8.37 -4.47
N ILE A 81 -8.93 7.61 -4.84
CA ILE A 81 -7.76 8.18 -5.50
C ILE A 81 -8.12 8.58 -6.92
N PRO A 82 -7.85 9.82 -7.33
CA PRO A 82 -8.14 10.25 -8.69
C PRO A 82 -7.35 9.41 -9.69
N ILE A 83 -8.02 8.95 -10.73
CA ILE A 83 -7.36 8.18 -11.76
C ILE A 83 -7.36 9.02 -13.03
N ARG A 84 -6.18 9.39 -13.47
CA ARG A 84 -6.01 10.19 -14.67
C ARG A 84 -5.81 9.27 -15.86
N LYS A 85 -5.96 9.80 -17.04
CA LYS A 85 -5.70 9.06 -18.27
C LYS A 85 -4.46 9.63 -18.95
N ASP A 86 -3.62 8.75 -19.48
CA ASP A 86 -2.48 9.17 -20.25
C ASP A 86 -2.94 9.51 -21.67
N ARG A 87 -1.99 9.82 -22.57
CA ARG A 87 -2.31 10.22 -23.93
C ARG A 87 -3.02 9.13 -24.70
N LYS A 88 -2.81 7.89 -24.33
CA LYS A 88 -3.41 6.75 -25.02
C LYS A 88 -4.74 6.35 -24.42
N GLY A 89 -5.20 7.08 -23.39
CA GLY A 89 -6.45 6.76 -22.74
C GLY A 89 -6.33 5.72 -21.64
N ASN A 90 -5.11 5.32 -21.27
CA ASN A 90 -4.91 4.35 -20.20
C ASN A 90 -5.03 5.04 -18.85
N ARG A 91 -5.65 4.36 -17.90
CA ARG A 91 -5.82 4.90 -16.56
C ARG A 91 -4.52 4.78 -15.79
N CYS A 92 -4.15 5.83 -15.09
CA CYS A 92 -2.93 5.83 -14.28
C CYS A 92 -3.16 6.57 -12.96
N ILE A 93 -2.34 6.23 -11.99
CA ILE A 93 -2.37 6.85 -10.68
C ILE A 93 -0.99 7.47 -10.45
N GLU A 94 -0.98 8.74 -10.08
CA GLU A 94 0.29 9.43 -9.86
C GLU A 94 0.75 9.25 -8.42
N ASP A 95 2.06 9.13 -8.23
CA ASP A 95 2.65 8.91 -6.92
C ASP A 95 2.25 9.99 -5.92
N LYS A 96 2.29 11.25 -6.35
CA LYS A 96 1.95 12.34 -5.46
C LYS A 96 0.54 12.21 -4.91
N GLU A 97 -0.38 11.78 -5.74
CA GLU A 97 -1.77 11.62 -5.32
C GLU A 97 -1.92 10.48 -4.31
N VAL A 98 -1.17 9.40 -4.51
CA VAL A 98 -1.18 8.28 -3.55
C VAL A 98 -0.60 8.72 -2.21
N ILE A 99 0.50 9.47 -2.25
CA ILE A 99 1.14 9.95 -1.03
C ILE A 99 0.19 10.85 -0.25
N ASP A 100 -0.41 11.83 -0.92
CA ASP A 100 -1.34 12.75 -0.28
C ASP A 100 -2.56 12.02 0.27
N PHE A 101 -3.06 11.07 -0.50
CA PHE A 101 -4.20 10.28 -0.11
C PHE A 101 -3.91 9.49 1.17
N LEU A 102 -2.80 8.77 1.20
CA LEU A 102 -2.47 7.94 2.36
C LEU A 102 -2.26 8.78 3.62
N LYS A 103 -1.57 9.91 3.50
CA LYS A 103 -1.37 10.79 4.64
C LYS A 103 -2.69 11.32 5.17
N THR A 104 -3.59 11.68 4.27
CA THR A 104 -4.90 12.19 4.66
C THR A 104 -5.75 11.11 5.32
N GLN A 105 -5.77 9.92 4.72
CA GLN A 105 -6.60 8.84 5.24
C GLN A 105 -6.15 8.35 6.61
N LEU A 106 -4.85 8.36 6.85
CA LEU A 106 -4.30 7.94 8.12
C LEU A 106 -4.12 9.12 9.08
N GLU A 107 -4.53 10.31 8.65
CA GLU A 107 -4.47 11.52 9.48
C GLU A 107 -3.08 11.80 10.03
N ARG A 108 -2.06 11.52 9.22
CA ARG A 108 -0.69 11.67 9.64
C ARG A 108 0.12 12.39 8.58
N LYS A 109 0.29 13.69 8.75
CA LYS A 109 1.05 14.49 7.81
C LYS A 109 2.56 14.22 7.87
N ASP A 110 3.01 13.68 9.00
CA ASP A 110 4.41 13.36 9.20
C ASP A 110 4.80 11.97 8.68
N LEU A 111 3.82 11.23 8.16
CA LEU A 111 4.07 9.87 7.72
C LEU A 111 4.95 9.85 6.47
N THR A 112 5.98 9.02 6.47
CA THR A 112 6.80 8.81 5.28
C THR A 112 6.07 7.84 4.37
N VAL A 113 5.81 8.26 3.13
CA VAL A 113 5.12 7.42 2.17
C VAL A 113 5.95 7.38 0.88
N CYS A 114 6.24 6.21 0.37
CA CYS A 114 7.01 6.08 -0.86
C CYS A 114 6.52 4.90 -1.68
N SER A 115 6.85 4.89 -2.95
CA SER A 115 6.46 3.79 -3.81
C SER A 115 7.51 2.69 -3.77
N TYR A 116 7.08 1.49 -4.12
CA TYR A 116 7.97 0.34 -4.14
C TYR A 116 9.18 0.58 -5.04
N TRP A 117 8.97 1.30 -6.14
CA TRP A 117 10.02 1.49 -7.12
C TRP A 117 11.04 2.56 -6.74
N THR A 118 10.76 3.36 -5.73
CA THR A 118 11.66 4.43 -5.32
C THR A 118 12.56 4.04 -4.16
N ILE A 119 12.52 2.81 -3.77
CA ILE A 119 13.31 2.35 -2.62
C ILE A 119 14.78 2.08 -2.96
#